data_1921f5a02f1afd4f002ad8f87cceef53
#
_entry.id   1921f5a02f1afd4f002ad8f87cceef53
#
_cell.length_a   1.000
_cell.length_b   1.000
_cell.length_c   1.000
_cell.angle_alpha   90.00
_cell.angle_beta   90.00
_cell.angle_gamma   90.00
#
_symmetry.space_group_name_H-M   'P 1'
#
loop_
_entity.id
_entity.type
_entity.pdbx_description
1 polymer ?
#
loop_
_entity_poly.entity_id
_entity_poly.type
_entity_poly.pdbx_seq_one_letter_code
_entity_poly.pdbx_strand_id
1 'polypeptide(L)'
;MDLILWRHAEAHDAEPGQDDLQRRLTARGEKNAARMAAWLENQLPQGARILSSPAVRAEQTVRALGRKYKIRDALSPGAAVEDLLEAAGWPDAKYPVVLVGHQPSLGALVARLLHMGTEPCPVRKEIGRASCRERV
;
A
#
# COMPACT_ATOMS: atom_id res chain seq x y z
N MET A 1 -13.06 -11.00 -5.51
CA MET A 1 -12.37 -9.71 -5.62
C MET A 1 -10.97 -9.83 -5.08
N ASP A 2 -10.00 -9.18 -5.72
CA ASP A 2 -8.62 -9.17 -5.25
C ASP A 2 -8.34 -7.87 -4.49
N LEU A 3 -7.70 -8.02 -3.34
CA LEU A 3 -7.18 -6.89 -2.56
C LEU A 3 -5.66 -6.99 -2.59
N ILE A 4 -5.02 -5.96 -3.12
CA ILE A 4 -3.56 -5.91 -3.26
C ILE A 4 -3.02 -4.85 -2.32
N LEU A 5 -2.10 -5.26 -1.47
CA LEU A 5 -1.47 -4.38 -0.50
C LEU A 5 -0.05 -4.09 -0.94
N TRP A 6 0.25 -2.81 -1.10
CA TRP A 6 1.55 -2.36 -1.57
C TRP A 6 2.16 -1.40 -0.56
N ARG A 7 3.17 -1.87 0.13
CA ARG A 7 3.90 -1.01 1.06
C ARG A 7 4.75 -0.01 0.28
N HIS A 8 4.76 1.25 0.74
CA HIS A 8 5.64 2.25 0.15
C HIS A 8 7.09 1.76 0.14
N ALA A 9 7.87 2.19 -0.86
CA ALA A 9 9.28 1.82 -0.99
C ALA A 9 10.16 2.51 0.07
N GLU A 10 11.44 2.17 0.08
CA GLU A 10 12.39 2.71 1.05
C GLU A 10 12.39 4.25 1.04
N ALA A 11 12.27 4.83 2.21
CA ALA A 11 12.25 6.28 2.41
C ALA A 11 13.36 6.72 3.35
N HIS A 12 13.79 7.98 3.21
CA HIS A 12 14.72 8.60 4.13
C HIS A 12 14.08 8.72 5.52
N ASP A 13 14.92 8.74 6.56
CA ASP A 13 14.46 9.06 7.90
C ASP A 13 14.07 10.54 7.97
N ALA A 14 13.20 10.88 8.92
CA ALA A 14 12.81 12.26 9.11
C ALA A 14 14.00 13.07 9.62
N GLU A 15 14.20 14.25 9.04
CA GLU A 15 15.17 15.21 9.56
C GLU A 15 14.61 15.91 10.81
N PRO A 16 15.46 16.46 11.69
CA PRO A 16 14.98 17.21 12.84
C PRO A 16 13.99 18.29 12.42
N GLY A 17 12.80 18.27 13.02
CA GLY A 17 11.74 19.21 12.69
C GLY A 17 10.93 18.89 11.45
N GLN A 18 11.27 17.86 10.72
CA GLN A 18 10.49 17.43 9.55
C GLN A 18 9.28 16.62 9.96
N ASP A 19 8.14 16.91 9.35
CA ASP A 19 6.93 16.11 9.50
C ASP A 19 7.16 14.72 8.87
N ASP A 20 6.78 13.66 9.56
CA ASP A 20 6.88 12.29 9.04
C ASP A 20 6.22 12.13 7.67
N LEU A 21 5.11 12.81 7.44
CA LEU A 21 4.40 12.75 6.15
C LEU A 21 5.18 13.32 4.98
N GLN A 22 6.21 14.11 5.26
CA GLN A 22 7.04 14.74 4.23
C GLN A 22 8.29 13.95 3.87
N ARG A 23 8.52 12.83 4.52
CA ARG A 23 9.68 11.98 4.21
C ARG A 23 9.56 11.45 2.77
N ARG A 24 10.66 11.52 2.04
CA ARG A 24 10.71 11.14 0.63
C ARG A 24 11.41 9.80 0.43
N LEU A 25 11.15 9.16 -0.71
CA LEU A 25 11.86 7.95 -1.09
C LEU A 25 13.33 8.23 -1.30
N THR A 26 14.17 7.24 -0.96
CA THR A 26 15.57 7.24 -1.37
C THR A 26 15.67 6.92 -2.86
N ALA A 27 16.85 7.13 -3.46
CA ALA A 27 17.09 6.73 -4.85
C ALA A 27 16.86 5.23 -5.04
N ARG A 28 17.27 4.41 -4.08
CA ARG A 28 17.01 2.97 -4.08
C ARG A 28 15.53 2.67 -4.00
N GLY A 29 14.80 3.41 -3.17
CA GLY A 29 13.36 3.29 -3.04
C GLY A 29 12.64 3.60 -4.34
N GLU A 30 13.08 4.65 -5.05
CA GLU A 30 12.51 5.00 -6.35
C GLU A 30 12.69 3.90 -7.38
N LYS A 31 13.88 3.29 -7.42
CA LYS A 31 14.15 2.16 -8.32
C LYS A 31 13.28 0.97 -7.99
N ASN A 32 13.15 0.63 -6.71
CA ASN A 32 12.31 -0.48 -6.28
C ASN A 32 10.85 -0.24 -6.57
N ALA A 33 10.37 0.98 -6.39
CA ALA A 33 8.99 1.35 -6.74
C ALA A 33 8.74 1.17 -8.24
N ALA A 34 9.68 1.59 -9.08
CA ALA A 34 9.57 1.43 -10.53
C ALA A 34 9.52 -0.04 -10.95
N ARG A 35 10.34 -0.89 -10.35
CA ARG A 35 10.35 -2.33 -10.63
C ARG A 35 9.03 -2.97 -10.24
N MET A 36 8.55 -2.65 -9.07
CA MET A 36 7.29 -3.21 -8.57
C MET A 36 6.12 -2.73 -9.40
N ALA A 37 6.13 -1.45 -9.78
CA ALA A 37 5.09 -0.89 -10.63
C ALA A 37 5.03 -1.60 -11.99
N ALA A 38 6.18 -1.88 -12.59
CA ALA A 38 6.22 -2.62 -13.86
C ALA A 38 5.62 -4.01 -13.73
N TRP A 39 5.91 -4.70 -12.63
CA TRP A 39 5.33 -6.01 -12.37
C TRP A 39 3.82 -5.93 -12.15
N LEU A 40 3.37 -4.97 -11.33
CA LEU A 40 1.95 -4.78 -11.04
C LEU A 40 1.15 -4.42 -12.28
N GLU A 41 1.71 -3.61 -13.16
CA GLU A 41 1.03 -3.21 -14.39
C GLU A 41 0.59 -4.42 -15.22
N ASN A 42 1.41 -5.48 -15.22
CA ASN A 42 1.09 -6.72 -15.93
C ASN A 42 0.05 -7.57 -15.20
N GLN A 43 -0.20 -7.31 -13.92
CA GLN A 43 -1.11 -8.11 -13.09
C GLN A 43 -2.47 -7.45 -12.89
N LEU A 44 -2.56 -6.15 -13.07
CA LEU A 44 -3.77 -5.40 -12.75
C LEU A 44 -4.67 -5.20 -13.95
N PRO A 45 -5.97 -5.49 -13.82
CA PRO A 45 -6.93 -5.10 -14.84
C PRO A 45 -7.07 -3.58 -14.89
N GLN A 46 -7.55 -3.05 -16.00
CA GLN A 46 -7.72 -1.60 -16.16
C GLN A 46 -8.74 -1.00 -15.19
N GLY A 47 -9.69 -1.79 -14.73
CA GLY A 47 -10.70 -1.32 -13.79
C GLY A 47 -10.27 -1.31 -12.33
N ALA A 48 -9.02 -1.69 -12.03
CA ALA A 48 -8.54 -1.70 -10.64
C ALA A 48 -8.57 -0.30 -10.04
N ARG A 49 -9.05 -0.20 -8.80
CA ARG A 49 -9.03 1.04 -8.03
C ARG A 49 -7.72 1.13 -7.26
N ILE A 50 -7.10 2.28 -7.30
CA ILE A 50 -5.82 2.50 -6.62
C ILE A 50 -5.97 3.62 -5.61
N LEU A 51 -5.71 3.30 -4.35
CA LEU A 51 -5.81 4.22 -3.23
C LEU A 51 -4.45 4.34 -2.54
N SER A 52 -4.07 5.56 -2.19
CA SER A 52 -2.77 5.83 -1.56
C SER A 52 -2.91 6.62 -0.27
N SER A 53 -2.01 6.35 0.66
CA SER A 53 -1.79 7.21 1.81
C SER A 53 -1.38 8.62 1.34
N PRO A 54 -1.70 9.67 2.11
CA PRO A 54 -1.28 11.04 1.80
C PRO A 54 0.21 11.29 2.04
N ALA A 55 0.94 10.38 2.66
CA ALA A 55 2.38 10.55 2.89
C ALA A 55 3.12 10.65 1.56
N VAL A 56 4.09 11.55 1.46
CA VAL A 56 4.87 11.77 0.23
C VAL A 56 5.50 10.46 -0.26
N ARG A 57 6.07 9.66 0.63
CA ARG A 57 6.70 8.38 0.26
C ARG A 57 5.73 7.39 -0.38
N ALA A 58 4.48 7.38 0.05
CA ALA A 58 3.45 6.53 -0.53
C ALA A 58 3.02 7.06 -1.91
N GLU A 59 2.84 8.35 -2.06
CA GLU A 59 2.50 8.94 -3.34
C GLU A 59 3.62 8.75 -4.38
N GLN A 60 4.87 8.92 -3.97
CA GLN A 60 6.00 8.66 -4.87
C GLN A 60 6.03 7.21 -5.34
N THR A 61 5.68 6.28 -4.45
CA THR A 61 5.60 4.86 -4.79
C THR A 61 4.51 4.61 -5.82
N VAL A 62 3.30 5.10 -5.57
CA VAL A 62 2.15 4.83 -6.44
C VAL A 62 2.28 5.53 -7.80
N ARG A 63 2.92 6.67 -7.86
CA ARG A 63 3.14 7.41 -9.12
C ARG A 63 3.96 6.61 -10.12
N ALA A 64 4.83 5.72 -9.64
CA ALA A 64 5.61 4.86 -10.52
C ALA A 64 4.73 3.96 -11.39
N LEU A 65 3.50 3.68 -10.94
CA LEU A 65 2.56 2.84 -11.69
C LEU A 65 1.96 3.54 -12.92
N GLY A 66 1.94 4.88 -12.91
CA GLY A 66 1.43 5.65 -14.06
C GLY A 66 -0.08 5.61 -14.25
N ARG A 67 -0.83 5.12 -13.28
CA ARG A 67 -2.29 5.07 -13.32
C ARG A 67 -2.89 6.13 -12.40
N LYS A 68 -4.15 6.45 -12.63
CA LYS A 68 -4.90 7.33 -11.73
C LYS A 68 -5.05 6.67 -10.37
N TYR A 69 -4.89 7.44 -9.33
CA TYR A 69 -5.08 6.99 -7.96
C TYR A 69 -5.78 8.07 -7.16
N LYS A 70 -6.35 7.68 -6.04
CA LYS A 70 -6.97 8.60 -5.09
C LYS A 70 -6.25 8.54 -3.75
N ILE A 71 -6.09 9.70 -3.14
CA ILE A 71 -5.51 9.80 -1.80
C ILE A 71 -6.63 9.60 -0.78
N ARG A 72 -6.34 8.81 0.24
CA ARG A 72 -7.27 8.57 1.35
C ARG A 72 -6.55 8.72 2.68
N ASP A 73 -7.07 9.60 3.53
CA ASP A 73 -6.51 9.80 4.88
C ASP A 73 -6.60 8.52 5.72
N ALA A 74 -7.58 7.68 5.44
CA ALA A 74 -7.73 6.38 6.09
C ALA A 74 -6.51 5.45 5.92
N LEU A 75 -5.63 5.73 4.96
CA LEU A 75 -4.43 4.94 4.72
C LEU A 75 -3.18 5.56 5.34
N SER A 76 -3.31 6.61 6.13
CA SER A 76 -2.19 7.30 6.77
C SER A 76 -1.41 6.37 7.70
N PRO A 77 -0.14 6.72 8.01
CA PRO A 77 0.62 5.92 8.98
C PRO A 77 -0.14 5.77 10.29
N GLY A 78 -0.16 4.56 10.83
CA GLY A 78 -0.87 4.26 12.07
C GLY A 78 -2.36 3.99 11.89
N ALA A 79 -2.86 3.88 10.68
CA ALA A 79 -4.28 3.59 10.43
C ALA A 79 -4.70 2.25 11.03
N ALA A 80 -5.94 2.19 11.50
CA ALA A 80 -6.53 0.96 12.00
C ALA A 80 -6.98 0.07 10.83
N VAL A 81 -7.08 -1.24 11.08
CA VAL A 81 -7.54 -2.20 10.08
C VAL A 81 -8.93 -1.84 9.56
N GLU A 82 -9.82 -1.39 10.43
CA GLU A 82 -11.18 -0.98 10.06
C GLU A 82 -11.18 0.16 9.04
N ASP A 83 -10.25 1.11 9.19
CA ASP A 83 -10.12 2.22 8.26
C ASP A 83 -9.70 1.74 6.87
N LEU A 84 -8.79 0.77 6.83
CA LEU A 84 -8.32 0.20 5.57
C LEU A 84 -9.43 -0.58 4.87
N LEU A 85 -10.19 -1.36 5.61
CA LEU A 85 -11.29 -2.15 5.06
C LEU A 85 -12.39 -1.25 4.51
N GLU A 86 -12.73 -0.19 5.22
CA GLU A 86 -13.72 0.78 4.76
C GLU A 86 -13.26 1.48 3.48
N ALA A 87 -12.01 1.94 3.45
CA ALA A 87 -11.44 2.59 2.27
C ALA A 87 -11.47 1.68 1.05
N ALA A 88 -11.16 0.39 1.24
CA ALA A 88 -11.16 -0.60 0.17
C ALA A 88 -12.57 -0.97 -0.32
N GLY A 89 -13.60 -0.73 0.51
CA GLY A 89 -14.96 -1.21 0.21
C GLY A 89 -15.08 -2.72 0.35
N TRP A 90 -14.22 -3.33 1.13
CA TRP A 90 -14.20 -4.78 1.34
C TRP A 90 -15.40 -5.22 2.20
N PRO A 91 -16.06 -6.36 1.88
CA PRO A 91 -15.77 -7.28 0.77
C PRO A 91 -16.59 -7.02 -0.51
N ASP A 92 -17.34 -5.95 -0.57
CA ASP A 92 -18.37 -5.72 -1.61
C ASP A 92 -17.85 -5.00 -2.86
N ALA A 93 -16.58 -4.66 -2.93
CA ALA A 93 -16.04 -3.96 -4.08
C ALA A 93 -16.08 -4.82 -5.34
N LYS A 94 -16.54 -4.24 -6.45
CA LYS A 94 -16.70 -4.94 -7.73
C LYS A 94 -15.38 -5.20 -8.44
N TYR A 95 -14.38 -4.36 -8.22
CA TYR A 95 -13.11 -4.40 -8.92
C TYR A 95 -11.98 -4.61 -7.94
N PRO A 96 -10.84 -5.14 -8.41
CA PRO A 96 -9.65 -5.20 -7.56
C PRO A 96 -9.28 -3.84 -7.01
N VAL A 97 -8.79 -3.82 -5.77
CA VAL A 97 -8.37 -2.59 -5.10
C VAL A 97 -6.92 -2.74 -4.67
N VAL A 98 -6.12 -1.72 -4.96
CA VAL A 98 -4.73 -1.62 -4.50
C VAL A 98 -4.68 -0.57 -3.40
N LEU A 99 -4.16 -0.95 -2.25
CA LEU A 99 -3.91 -0.02 -1.15
C LEU A 99 -2.41 0.20 -1.01
N VAL A 100 -1.97 1.43 -1.19
CA VAL A 100 -0.57 1.81 -0.99
C VAL A 100 -0.44 2.48 0.37
N GLY A 101 0.26 1.86 1.28
CA GLY A 101 0.28 2.31 2.65
C GLY A 101 1.50 1.88 3.44
N HIS A 102 1.31 1.67 4.73
CA HIS A 102 2.37 1.56 5.73
C HIS A 102 2.25 0.32 6.59
N GLN A 103 3.38 -0.13 7.12
CA GLN A 103 3.41 -1.08 8.23
C GLN A 103 3.29 -0.30 9.55
N PRO A 104 2.71 -0.89 10.59
CA PRO A 104 2.21 -2.29 10.65
C PRO A 104 0.78 -2.47 10.15
N SER A 105 0.11 -1.42 9.69
CA SER A 105 -1.31 -1.47 9.31
C SER A 105 -1.60 -2.50 8.22
N LEU A 106 -0.77 -2.56 7.17
CA LEU A 106 -0.99 -3.51 6.08
C LEU A 106 -0.86 -4.96 6.56
N GLY A 107 0.15 -5.25 7.38
CA GLY A 107 0.33 -6.60 7.92
C GLY A 107 -0.82 -7.02 8.84
N ALA A 108 -1.33 -6.08 9.64
CA ALA A 108 -2.48 -6.34 10.52
C ALA A 108 -3.74 -6.61 9.70
N LEU A 109 -3.93 -5.90 8.59
CA LEU A 109 -5.05 -6.14 7.68
C LEU A 109 -4.99 -7.54 7.10
N VAL A 110 -3.82 -7.96 6.62
CA VAL A 110 -3.65 -9.31 6.09
C VAL A 110 -3.99 -10.37 7.13
N ALA A 111 -3.48 -10.20 8.35
CA ALA A 111 -3.77 -11.13 9.44
C ALA A 111 -5.27 -11.23 9.72
N ARG A 112 -5.97 -10.11 9.70
CA ARG A 112 -7.42 -10.06 9.90
C ARG A 112 -8.16 -10.83 8.81
N LEU A 113 -7.79 -10.59 7.54
CA LEU A 113 -8.47 -11.19 6.39
C LEU A 113 -8.26 -12.70 6.32
N LEU A 114 -7.10 -13.17 6.71
CA LEU A 114 -6.78 -14.60 6.70
C LEU A 114 -7.17 -15.33 7.98
N HIS A 115 -7.78 -14.64 8.93
CA HIS A 115 -8.11 -15.18 10.24
C HIS A 115 -6.92 -15.83 10.95
N MET A 116 -5.71 -15.29 10.71
CA MET A 116 -4.48 -15.84 11.27
C MET A 116 -4.26 -15.44 12.74
N GLY A 117 -5.21 -14.79 13.35
CA GLY A 117 -5.23 -14.49 14.78
C GLY A 117 -4.17 -13.48 15.21
N THR A 118 -2.93 -13.87 15.33
CA THR A 118 -1.91 -13.06 16.01
C THR A 118 -0.68 -12.71 15.16
N GLU A 119 -0.46 -13.39 14.04
CA GLU A 119 0.74 -13.15 13.25
C GLU A 119 0.43 -12.37 11.98
N PRO A 120 0.88 -11.11 11.87
CA PRO A 120 0.72 -10.37 10.64
C PRO A 120 1.52 -11.02 9.52
N CYS A 121 0.94 -11.05 8.32
CA CYS A 121 1.65 -11.48 7.13
C CYS A 121 2.82 -10.51 6.89
N PRO A 122 4.06 -11.01 6.77
CA PRO A 122 5.18 -10.11 6.58
C PRO A 122 5.13 -9.41 5.23
N VAL A 123 5.30 -8.10 5.27
CA VAL A 123 5.41 -7.28 4.08
C VAL A 123 6.89 -6.96 3.89
N ARG A 124 7.45 -7.45 2.79
CA ARG A 124 8.88 -7.26 2.54
C ARG A 124 9.20 -5.81 2.24
N LYS A 125 10.00 -5.23 3.10
CA LYS A 125 10.39 -3.82 3.00
C LYS A 125 11.21 -3.53 1.73
N GLU A 126 12.12 -4.43 1.39
CA GLU A 126 13.04 -4.24 0.26
C GLU A 126 12.35 -4.30 -1.10
N ILE A 127 11.23 -5.00 -1.17
CA ILE A 127 10.45 -5.14 -2.40
C ILE A 127 9.32 -4.12 -2.45
N GLY A 128 9.01 -3.49 -1.31
CA GLY A 128 7.90 -2.53 -1.21
C GLY A 128 6.55 -3.15 -1.46
N ARG A 129 6.41 -4.46 -1.25
CA ARG A 129 5.25 -5.22 -1.71
C ARG A 129 4.75 -6.19 -0.66
N ALA A 130 3.45 -6.22 -0.49
CA ALA A 130 2.74 -7.39 0.02
C ALA A 130 1.62 -7.69 -0.97
N SER A 131 1.53 -8.93 -1.39
CA SER A 131 0.37 -9.38 -2.11
C SER A 131 -0.23 -10.54 -1.34
N CYS A 132 -1.38 -10.32 -0.76
CA CYS A 132 -2.20 -11.40 -0.24
C CYS A 132 -3.46 -11.43 -1.08
N ARG A 133 -3.71 -12.57 -1.66
CA ARG A 133 -4.88 -12.79 -2.48
C ARG A 133 -5.89 -13.53 -1.65
N GLU A 134 -7.01 -12.91 -1.39
CA GLU A 134 -8.17 -13.60 -0.89
C GLU A 134 -9.22 -13.56 -1.98
N ARG A 135 -9.64 -14.73 -2.43
CA ARG A 135 -10.75 -14.85 -3.35
C ARG A 135 -12.02 -15.11 -2.58
N VAL A 136 -12.96 -14.27 -2.78
CA VAL A 136 -14.31 -14.46 -2.28
C VAL A 136 -15.15 -15.06 -3.38
#